data_b9164724462e72233bfcff2416fb046c
#
_entry.id   b9164724462e72233bfcff2416fb046c
#
_cell.length_a   1.000
_cell.length_b   1.000
_cell.length_c   1.000
_cell.angle_alpha   90.00
_cell.angle_beta   90.00
_cell.angle_gamma   90.00
#
_symmetry.space_group_name_H-M   'P 1'
#
loop_
_entity.id
_entity.type
_entity.pdbx_description
1 polymer ?
#
loop_
_entity_poly.entity_id
_entity_poly.type
_entity_poly.pdbx_seq_one_letter_code
_entity_poly.pdbx_strand_id
1 'polypeptide(L)'
;MELLLYAVIFSMILIVSNVTNKLVPSLPLPLIQIFLGIVWALFVPEENFHLDTELFLALVIGPLLFREAEEADITSVLKHWRIILYLIFPVIFISTISLGWAAHSLWLSLPLAACMAVGAALGPTDLVAFASLSERFTFPKRVSNILKGEGLLNDASGLVAFRVALAALATGSFSLGE
;
A
#
# COMPACT_ATOMS: atom_id res chain seq x y z
N MET A 1 -10.84 -18.39 20.23
CA MET A 1 -9.77 -18.05 21.20
C MET A 1 -8.55 -17.46 20.51
N GLU A 2 -8.19 -17.94 19.34
CA GLU A 2 -7.05 -17.44 18.54
C GLU A 2 -7.20 -15.98 18.10
N LEU A 3 -8.38 -15.57 17.61
CA LEU A 3 -8.63 -14.19 17.20
C LEU A 3 -8.36 -13.17 18.33
N LEU A 4 -8.75 -13.53 19.55
CA LEU A 4 -8.56 -12.68 20.74
C LEU A 4 -7.08 -12.61 21.11
N LEU A 5 -6.34 -13.71 20.97
CA LEU A 5 -4.90 -13.75 21.17
C LEU A 5 -4.18 -12.85 20.16
N TYR A 6 -4.52 -12.93 18.86
CA TYR A 6 -3.94 -12.05 17.84
C TYR A 6 -4.28 -10.57 18.09
N ALA A 7 -5.53 -10.27 18.48
CA ALA A 7 -5.91 -8.90 18.82
C ALA A 7 -5.08 -8.33 19.98
N VAL A 8 -4.84 -9.15 21.03
CA VAL A 8 -3.98 -8.75 22.16
C VAL A 8 -2.54 -8.52 21.71
N ILE A 9 -2.00 -9.41 20.89
CA ILE A 9 -0.63 -9.32 20.39
C ILE A 9 -0.45 -8.05 19.52
N PHE A 10 -1.35 -7.83 18.56
CA PHE A 10 -1.31 -6.61 17.74
C PHE A 10 -1.44 -5.36 18.59
N SER A 11 -2.32 -5.37 19.61
CA SER A 11 -2.44 -4.25 20.55
C SER A 11 -1.14 -4.02 21.33
N MET A 12 -0.47 -5.07 21.76
CA MET A 12 0.84 -4.97 22.43
C MET A 12 1.91 -4.40 21.49
N ILE A 13 1.98 -4.86 20.23
CA ILE A 13 2.90 -4.32 19.22
C ILE A 13 2.64 -2.82 19.01
N LEU A 14 1.38 -2.40 18.91
CA LEU A 14 1.02 -0.99 18.79
C LEU A 14 1.45 -0.16 20.01
N ILE A 15 1.24 -0.67 21.22
CA ILE A 15 1.67 0.02 22.44
C ILE A 15 3.19 0.14 22.49
N VAL A 16 3.91 -0.96 22.26
CA VAL A 16 5.38 -0.97 22.28
C VAL A 16 5.94 -0.05 21.19
N SER A 17 5.38 -0.06 20.00
CA SER A 17 5.83 0.82 18.91
C SER A 17 5.63 2.30 19.24
N ASN A 18 4.51 2.67 19.86
CA ASN A 18 4.26 4.05 20.29
C ASN A 18 5.22 4.50 21.43
N VAL A 19 5.49 3.61 22.39
CA VAL A 19 6.47 3.89 23.45
C VAL A 19 7.87 4.05 22.86
N THR A 20 8.26 3.15 21.95
CA THR A 20 9.56 3.22 21.27
C THR A 20 9.70 4.49 20.44
N ASN A 21 8.66 4.90 19.73
CA ASN A 21 8.68 6.15 18.95
C ASN A 21 8.83 7.39 19.83
N LYS A 22 8.27 7.39 21.06
CA LYS A 22 8.50 8.47 22.05
C LYS A 22 9.92 8.50 22.57
N LEU A 23 10.57 7.33 22.72
CA LEU A 23 11.96 7.24 23.19
C LEU A 23 12.97 7.56 22.07
N VAL A 24 12.63 7.20 20.82
CA VAL A 24 13.48 7.43 19.64
C VAL A 24 12.69 8.16 18.57
N PRO A 25 12.46 9.48 18.70
CA PRO A 25 11.65 10.26 17.76
C PRO A 25 12.25 10.37 16.34
N SER A 26 13.50 9.97 16.17
CA SER A 26 14.18 9.96 14.86
C SER A 26 13.66 8.87 13.93
N LEU A 27 13.08 7.79 14.47
CA LEU A 27 12.53 6.69 13.67
C LEU A 27 11.03 6.93 13.41
N PRO A 28 10.59 6.87 12.15
CA PRO A 28 9.16 6.88 11.82
C PRO A 28 8.42 5.70 12.45
N LEU A 29 7.24 5.97 13.01
CA LEU A 29 6.41 4.95 13.66
C LEU A 29 6.16 3.71 12.78
N PRO A 30 5.85 3.83 11.47
CA PRO A 30 5.66 2.66 10.61
C PRO A 30 6.88 1.74 10.52
N LEU A 31 8.10 2.29 10.53
CA LEU A 31 9.31 1.47 10.48
C LEU A 31 9.49 0.65 11.76
N ILE A 32 9.15 1.24 12.92
CA ILE A 32 9.19 0.52 14.20
C ILE A 32 8.17 -0.63 14.19
N GLN A 33 6.96 -0.38 13.66
CA GLN A 33 5.90 -1.38 13.57
C GLN A 33 6.29 -2.54 12.64
N ILE A 34 6.85 -2.23 11.47
CA ILE A 34 7.36 -3.25 10.53
C ILE A 34 8.45 -4.08 11.20
N PHE A 35 9.42 -3.46 11.87
CA PHE A 35 10.48 -4.16 12.57
C PHE A 35 9.94 -5.09 13.67
N LEU A 36 9.02 -4.61 14.49
CA LEU A 36 8.38 -5.42 15.53
C LEU A 36 7.56 -6.57 14.92
N GLY A 37 6.90 -6.33 13.78
CA GLY A 37 6.19 -7.36 13.03
C GLY A 37 7.13 -8.45 12.50
N ILE A 38 8.28 -8.08 11.95
CA ILE A 38 9.32 -9.03 11.50
C ILE A 38 9.83 -9.85 12.70
N VAL A 39 10.18 -9.19 13.81
CA VAL A 39 10.63 -9.88 15.01
C VAL A 39 9.57 -10.88 15.50
N TRP A 40 8.29 -10.47 15.52
CA TRP A 40 7.20 -11.37 15.88
C TRP A 40 7.11 -12.58 14.95
N ALA A 41 7.19 -12.37 13.63
CA ALA A 41 7.09 -13.43 12.63
C ALA A 41 8.21 -14.51 12.78
N LEU A 42 9.37 -14.15 13.31
CA LEU A 42 10.45 -15.10 13.55
C LEU A 42 10.15 -16.09 14.69
N PHE A 43 9.21 -15.76 15.57
CA PHE A 43 8.84 -16.59 16.73
C PHE A 43 7.54 -17.36 16.54
N VAL A 44 6.74 -17.03 15.52
CA VAL A 44 5.45 -17.67 15.25
C VAL A 44 5.60 -18.63 14.08
N PRO A 45 5.28 -19.93 14.25
CA PRO A 45 5.24 -20.88 13.15
C PRO A 45 4.19 -20.44 12.10
N GLU A 46 4.55 -20.48 10.82
CA GLU A 46 3.69 -20.08 9.69
C GLU A 46 2.35 -20.84 9.66
N GLU A 47 2.32 -22.09 10.15
CA GLU A 47 1.15 -22.97 10.15
C GLU A 47 -0.02 -22.45 10.99
N ASN A 48 0.23 -21.53 11.92
CA ASN A 48 -0.78 -21.05 12.87
C ASN A 48 -1.39 -19.69 12.49
N PHE A 49 -0.93 -19.05 11.42
CA PHE A 49 -1.42 -17.74 11.04
C PHE A 49 -2.27 -17.81 9.75
N HIS A 50 -3.57 -17.96 9.92
CA HIS A 50 -4.53 -17.86 8.83
C HIS A 50 -5.25 -16.50 8.89
N LEU A 51 -4.83 -15.59 8.02
CA LEU A 51 -5.53 -14.32 7.84
C LEU A 51 -6.67 -14.53 6.83
N ASP A 52 -7.91 -14.39 7.30
CA ASP A 52 -9.05 -14.33 6.41
C ASP A 52 -8.97 -13.02 5.59
N THR A 53 -8.69 -13.15 4.30
CA THR A 53 -8.47 -12.03 3.40
C THR A 53 -9.70 -11.14 3.28
N GLU A 54 -10.91 -11.72 3.27
CA GLU A 54 -12.15 -10.95 3.14
C GLU A 54 -12.41 -10.14 4.41
N LEU A 55 -12.21 -10.76 5.57
CA LEU A 55 -12.34 -10.11 6.88
C LEU A 55 -11.29 -8.99 7.05
N PHE A 56 -10.06 -9.22 6.65
CA PHE A 56 -9.00 -8.21 6.69
C PHE A 56 -9.31 -7.02 5.79
N LEU A 57 -9.74 -7.26 4.55
CA LEU A 57 -10.14 -6.20 3.63
C LEU A 57 -11.33 -5.40 4.16
N ALA A 58 -12.33 -6.07 4.73
CA ALA A 58 -13.53 -5.39 5.22
C ALA A 58 -13.30 -4.61 6.53
N LEU A 59 -12.53 -5.16 7.48
CA LEU A 59 -12.37 -4.57 8.81
C LEU A 59 -11.16 -3.64 8.94
N VAL A 60 -10.15 -3.82 8.12
CA VAL A 60 -8.91 -3.03 8.22
C VAL A 60 -8.77 -2.08 7.04
N ILE A 61 -8.77 -2.63 5.82
CA ILE A 61 -8.52 -1.81 4.63
C ILE A 61 -9.72 -0.91 4.29
N GLY A 62 -10.96 -1.44 4.42
CA GLY A 62 -12.17 -0.64 4.15
C GLY A 62 -12.27 0.63 4.99
N PRO A 63 -12.20 0.57 6.33
CA PRO A 63 -12.20 1.75 7.19
C PRO A 63 -11.01 2.69 6.96
N LEU A 64 -9.81 2.14 6.65
CA LEU A 64 -8.63 2.93 6.34
C LEU A 64 -8.84 3.78 5.08
N LEU A 65 -9.26 3.16 3.98
CA LEU A 65 -9.55 3.86 2.73
C LEU A 65 -10.70 4.87 2.87
N PHE A 66 -11.73 4.52 3.66
CA PHE A 66 -12.83 5.44 3.96
C PHE A 66 -12.33 6.70 4.68
N ARG A 67 -11.49 6.53 5.69
CA ARG A 67 -10.90 7.64 6.43
C ARG A 67 -10.01 8.51 5.54
N GLU A 68 -9.17 7.91 4.71
CA GLU A 68 -8.34 8.64 3.75
C GLU A 68 -9.18 9.45 2.76
N ALA A 69 -10.29 8.87 2.28
CA ALA A 69 -11.24 9.56 1.41
C ALA A 69 -11.97 10.71 2.12
N GLU A 70 -12.32 10.54 3.40
CA GLU A 70 -12.96 11.59 4.21
C GLU A 70 -12.00 12.76 4.50
N GLU A 71 -10.72 12.47 4.75
CA GLU A 71 -9.68 13.49 4.99
C GLU A 71 -9.23 14.20 3.70
N ALA A 72 -9.60 13.70 2.53
CA ALA A 72 -9.26 14.30 1.25
C ALA A 72 -10.11 15.55 0.96
N ASP A 73 -9.45 16.67 0.61
CA ASP A 73 -10.13 17.87 0.12
C ASP A 73 -10.59 17.66 -1.33
N ILE A 74 -11.83 17.15 -1.47
CA ILE A 74 -12.46 16.84 -2.76
C ILE A 74 -12.46 18.07 -3.68
N THR A 75 -12.68 19.28 -3.14
CA THR A 75 -12.66 20.52 -3.93
C THR A 75 -11.30 20.79 -4.53
N SER A 76 -10.25 20.54 -3.77
CA SER A 76 -8.87 20.68 -4.25
C SER A 76 -8.50 19.58 -5.24
N VAL A 77 -8.92 18.35 -5.04
CA VAL A 77 -8.74 17.23 -5.97
C VAL A 77 -9.41 17.55 -7.32
N LEU A 78 -10.67 17.99 -7.31
CA LEU A 78 -11.41 18.37 -8.50
C LEU A 78 -10.78 19.59 -9.22
N LYS A 79 -10.22 20.53 -8.46
CA LYS A 79 -9.52 21.68 -9.05
C LYS A 79 -8.23 21.28 -9.78
N HIS A 80 -7.53 20.26 -9.29
CA HIS A 80 -6.23 19.84 -9.82
C HIS A 80 -6.29 18.50 -10.56
N TRP A 81 -7.49 17.99 -10.89
CA TRP A 81 -7.71 16.66 -11.44
C TRP A 81 -6.83 16.30 -12.65
N ARG A 82 -6.58 17.29 -13.55
CA ARG A 82 -5.72 17.07 -14.71
C ARG A 82 -4.28 16.75 -14.32
N ILE A 83 -3.72 17.52 -13.36
CA ILE A 83 -2.36 17.30 -12.87
C ILE A 83 -2.27 15.94 -12.17
N ILE A 84 -3.27 15.61 -11.36
CA ILE A 84 -3.34 14.34 -10.64
C ILE A 84 -3.38 13.18 -11.64
N LEU A 85 -4.22 13.22 -12.67
CA LEU A 85 -4.25 12.18 -13.70
C LEU A 85 -2.94 12.08 -14.47
N TYR A 86 -2.32 13.21 -14.82
CA TYR A 86 -1.00 13.21 -15.48
C TYR A 86 0.11 12.63 -14.60
N LEU A 87 -0.03 12.64 -13.29
CA LEU A 87 0.90 12.00 -12.37
C LEU A 87 0.62 10.50 -12.24
N ILE A 88 -0.64 10.13 -12.01
CA ILE A 88 -1.05 8.74 -11.75
C ILE A 88 -0.70 7.82 -12.92
N PHE A 89 -1.15 8.14 -14.13
CA PHE A 89 -0.99 7.23 -15.26
C PHE A 89 0.49 6.89 -15.56
N PRO A 90 1.41 7.87 -15.72
CA PRO A 90 2.80 7.55 -15.97
C PRO A 90 3.46 6.84 -14.79
N VAL A 91 3.17 7.24 -13.55
CA VAL A 91 3.77 6.63 -12.36
C VAL A 91 3.38 5.17 -12.25
N ILE A 92 2.09 4.84 -12.33
CA ILE A 92 1.64 3.44 -12.27
C ILE A 92 2.19 2.64 -13.43
N PHE A 93 2.13 3.16 -14.65
CA PHE A 93 2.59 2.43 -15.82
C PHE A 93 4.09 2.14 -15.77
N ILE A 94 4.88 3.17 -15.46
CA ILE A 94 6.35 3.04 -15.36
C ILE A 94 6.73 2.16 -14.17
N SER A 95 6.12 2.34 -12.99
CA SER A 95 6.42 1.52 -11.82
C SER A 95 6.03 0.06 -12.03
N THR A 96 4.82 -0.21 -12.56
CA THR A 96 4.37 -1.57 -12.86
C THR A 96 5.32 -2.28 -13.83
N ILE A 97 5.69 -1.61 -14.93
CA ILE A 97 6.59 -2.21 -15.92
C ILE A 97 7.99 -2.38 -15.36
N SER A 98 8.57 -1.35 -14.73
CA SER A 98 9.94 -1.42 -14.24
C SER A 98 10.11 -2.42 -13.09
N LEU A 99 9.19 -2.42 -12.11
CA LEU A 99 9.21 -3.36 -11.01
C LEU A 99 8.85 -4.78 -11.47
N GLY A 100 7.89 -4.92 -12.37
CA GLY A 100 7.53 -6.21 -12.97
C GLY A 100 8.69 -6.80 -13.77
N TRP A 101 9.37 -5.99 -14.55
CA TRP A 101 10.56 -6.44 -15.29
C TRP A 101 11.71 -6.79 -14.35
N ALA A 102 11.96 -5.98 -13.32
CA ALA A 102 12.94 -6.29 -12.29
C ALA A 102 12.62 -7.61 -11.58
N ALA A 103 11.36 -7.83 -11.20
CA ALA A 103 10.92 -9.10 -10.61
C ALA A 103 11.14 -10.27 -11.58
N HIS A 104 10.81 -10.13 -12.86
CA HIS A 104 11.03 -11.18 -13.85
C HIS A 104 12.52 -11.48 -14.06
N SER A 105 13.41 -10.47 -13.97
CA SER A 105 14.85 -10.68 -14.08
C SER A 105 15.45 -11.43 -12.88
N LEU A 106 14.84 -11.28 -11.70
CA LEU A 106 15.24 -11.99 -10.47
C LEU A 106 14.68 -13.42 -10.41
N TRP A 107 13.46 -13.61 -10.91
CA TRP A 107 12.75 -14.90 -10.91
C TRP A 107 12.31 -15.29 -12.33
N LEU A 108 13.28 -15.72 -13.15
CA LEU A 108 13.02 -16.13 -14.54
C LEU A 108 12.03 -17.30 -14.68
N SER A 109 11.81 -18.07 -13.61
CA SER A 109 10.82 -19.16 -13.57
C SER A 109 9.37 -18.68 -13.50
N LEU A 110 9.13 -17.41 -13.12
CA LEU A 110 7.79 -16.87 -13.01
C LEU A 110 7.31 -16.29 -14.34
N PRO A 111 6.02 -16.51 -14.70
CA PRO A 111 5.42 -15.88 -15.87
C PRO A 111 5.50 -14.34 -15.77
N LEU A 112 5.72 -13.67 -16.89
CA LEU A 112 5.80 -12.19 -16.93
C LEU A 112 4.54 -11.53 -16.34
N ALA A 113 3.36 -12.11 -16.59
CA ALA A 113 2.10 -11.59 -16.03
C ALA A 113 2.09 -11.63 -14.49
N ALA A 114 2.63 -12.67 -13.85
CA ALA A 114 2.77 -12.73 -12.40
C ALA A 114 3.73 -11.64 -11.88
N CYS A 115 4.84 -11.44 -12.58
CA CYS A 115 5.79 -10.38 -12.24
C CYS A 115 5.19 -8.98 -12.42
N MET A 116 4.36 -8.77 -13.46
CA MET A 116 3.61 -7.52 -13.64
C MET A 116 2.57 -7.30 -12.54
N ALA A 117 1.92 -8.36 -12.04
CA ALA A 117 1.03 -8.26 -10.88
C ALA A 117 1.79 -7.77 -9.64
N VAL A 118 2.99 -8.31 -9.38
CA VAL A 118 3.86 -7.81 -8.30
C VAL A 118 4.24 -6.34 -8.52
N GLY A 119 4.60 -5.97 -9.75
CA GLY A 119 4.90 -4.58 -10.10
C GLY A 119 3.71 -3.63 -9.88
N ALA A 120 2.49 -4.06 -10.21
CA ALA A 120 1.27 -3.30 -9.99
C ALA A 120 0.91 -3.16 -8.50
N ALA A 121 1.15 -4.20 -7.71
CA ALA A 121 0.92 -4.17 -6.25
C ALA A 121 1.91 -3.27 -5.51
N LEU A 122 3.14 -3.17 -5.99
CA LEU A 122 4.20 -2.34 -5.38
C LEU A 122 4.28 -0.93 -5.96
N GLY A 123 3.54 -0.65 -7.04
CA GLY A 123 3.61 0.61 -7.78
C GLY A 123 2.97 1.81 -7.09
N PRO A 124 1.83 1.67 -6.40
CA PRO A 124 1.17 2.77 -5.73
C PRO A 124 2.03 3.43 -4.64
N THR A 125 1.87 4.74 -4.49
CA THR A 125 2.56 5.54 -3.46
C THR A 125 1.79 5.49 -2.14
N ASP A 126 2.53 5.41 -1.03
CA ASP A 126 1.94 5.31 0.31
C ASP A 126 1.62 6.69 0.91
N LEU A 127 0.33 6.98 1.11
CA LEU A 127 -0.15 8.20 1.76
C LEU A 127 0.26 8.28 3.24
N VAL A 128 0.40 7.16 3.94
CA VAL A 128 0.81 7.12 5.36
C VAL A 128 2.26 7.58 5.48
N ALA A 129 3.13 7.14 4.57
CA ALA A 129 4.50 7.62 4.51
C ALA A 129 4.56 9.13 4.25
N PHE A 130 3.75 9.64 3.31
CA PHE A 130 3.65 11.07 3.03
C PHE A 130 3.11 11.85 4.25
N ALA A 131 2.10 11.35 4.94
CA ALA A 131 1.55 11.97 6.14
C ALA A 131 2.63 12.10 7.23
N SER A 132 3.39 11.03 7.50
CA SER A 132 4.47 11.04 8.49
C SER A 132 5.62 12.02 8.14
N LEU A 133 5.90 12.22 6.85
CA LEU A 133 6.85 13.23 6.37
C LEU A 133 6.29 14.64 6.53
N SER A 134 4.98 14.82 6.31
CA SER A 134 4.31 16.13 6.40
C SER A 134 4.28 16.68 7.84
N GLU A 135 4.37 15.82 8.85
CA GLU A 135 4.53 16.22 10.25
C GLU A 135 5.91 16.82 10.54
N ARG A 136 6.93 16.41 9.79
CA ARG A 136 8.32 16.85 9.99
C ARG A 136 8.74 17.99 9.05
N PHE A 137 8.12 18.06 7.87
CA PHE A 137 8.44 19.02 6.83
C PHE A 137 7.20 19.80 6.40
N THR A 138 7.34 21.11 6.30
CA THR A 138 6.27 21.99 5.79
C THR A 138 6.26 21.96 4.26
N PHE A 139 5.23 21.35 3.69
CA PHE A 139 4.99 21.36 2.24
C PHE A 139 4.05 22.52 1.87
N PRO A 140 4.24 23.14 0.69
CA PRO A 140 3.25 24.08 0.16
C PRO A 140 1.88 23.39 0.04
N LYS A 141 0.80 24.07 0.47
CA LYS A 141 -0.56 23.50 0.50
C LYS A 141 -0.98 22.86 -0.84
N ARG A 142 -0.60 23.52 -1.97
CA ARG A 142 -0.88 23.01 -3.31
C ARG A 142 -0.23 21.63 -3.56
N VAL A 143 1.03 21.48 -3.18
CA VAL A 143 1.78 20.23 -3.36
C VAL A 143 1.16 19.14 -2.48
N SER A 144 0.89 19.45 -1.20
CA SER A 144 0.25 18.52 -0.29
C SER A 144 -1.10 18.01 -0.81
N ASN A 145 -1.95 18.91 -1.32
CA ASN A 145 -3.26 18.54 -1.85
C ASN A 145 -3.17 17.70 -3.14
N ILE A 146 -2.20 17.98 -4.01
CA ILE A 146 -1.98 17.19 -5.22
C ILE A 146 -1.49 15.79 -4.85
N LEU A 147 -0.53 15.68 -3.93
CA LEU A 147 0.01 14.38 -3.50
C LEU A 147 -1.05 13.54 -2.75
N LYS A 148 -1.88 14.16 -1.90
CA LYS A 148 -3.00 13.46 -1.27
C LYS A 148 -4.03 12.98 -2.29
N GLY A 149 -4.35 13.79 -3.29
CA GLY A 149 -5.27 13.38 -4.36
C GLY A 149 -4.68 12.33 -5.28
N GLU A 150 -3.39 12.38 -5.55
CA GLU A 150 -2.67 11.39 -6.32
C GLU A 150 -2.67 10.05 -5.60
N GLY A 151 -2.25 9.99 -4.34
CA GLY A 151 -2.20 8.75 -3.58
C GLY A 151 -3.57 8.07 -3.44
N LEU A 152 -4.64 8.83 -3.18
CA LEU A 152 -6.00 8.27 -3.10
C LEU A 152 -6.45 7.57 -4.39
N LEU A 153 -6.13 8.15 -5.57
CA LEU A 153 -6.52 7.58 -6.86
C LEU A 153 -5.52 6.57 -7.39
N ASN A 154 -4.29 6.64 -6.93
CA ASN A 154 -3.19 5.76 -7.31
C ASN A 154 -3.46 4.32 -6.84
N ASP A 155 -3.93 4.14 -5.61
CA ASP A 155 -4.31 2.82 -5.07
C ASP A 155 -5.40 2.14 -5.91
N ALA A 156 -6.44 2.88 -6.29
CA ALA A 156 -7.49 2.36 -7.16
C ALA A 156 -6.93 1.95 -8.53
N SER A 157 -6.03 2.74 -9.10
CA SER A 157 -5.43 2.48 -10.40
C SER A 157 -4.44 1.30 -10.34
N GLY A 158 -3.68 1.17 -9.24
CA GLY A 158 -2.81 0.03 -8.97
C GLY A 158 -3.61 -1.28 -8.85
N LEU A 159 -4.76 -1.23 -8.18
CA LEU A 159 -5.66 -2.39 -8.08
C LEU A 159 -6.20 -2.83 -9.45
N VAL A 160 -6.55 -1.89 -10.33
CA VAL A 160 -6.97 -2.21 -11.71
C VAL A 160 -5.82 -2.86 -12.48
N ALA A 161 -4.62 -2.28 -12.44
CA ALA A 161 -3.45 -2.85 -13.10
C ALA A 161 -3.12 -4.26 -12.58
N PHE A 162 -3.23 -4.47 -11.28
CA PHE A 162 -3.06 -5.77 -10.64
C PHE A 162 -4.09 -6.80 -11.14
N ARG A 163 -5.36 -6.44 -11.19
CA ARG A 163 -6.43 -7.32 -11.70
C ARG A 163 -6.22 -7.67 -13.16
N VAL A 164 -5.81 -6.72 -14.01
CA VAL A 164 -5.49 -6.98 -15.42
C VAL A 164 -4.33 -7.95 -15.56
N ALA A 165 -3.28 -7.80 -14.74
CA ALA A 165 -2.15 -8.71 -14.74
C ALA A 165 -2.54 -10.13 -14.27
N LEU A 166 -3.41 -10.25 -13.26
CA LEU A 166 -3.94 -11.55 -12.82
C LEU A 166 -4.84 -12.19 -13.88
N ALA A 167 -5.69 -11.43 -14.57
CA ALA A 167 -6.51 -11.94 -15.66
C ALA A 167 -5.63 -12.46 -16.81
N ALA A 168 -4.58 -11.71 -17.18
CA ALA A 168 -3.60 -12.15 -18.17
C ALA A 168 -2.84 -13.43 -17.74
N LEU A 169 -2.56 -13.58 -16.45
CA LEU A 169 -1.96 -14.80 -15.91
C LEU A 169 -2.91 -16.00 -16.03
N ALA A 170 -4.20 -15.79 -15.74
CA ALA A 170 -5.22 -16.85 -15.78
C ALA A 170 -5.57 -17.30 -17.21
N THR A 171 -5.62 -16.35 -18.16
CA THR A 171 -6.01 -16.62 -19.56
C THR A 171 -4.83 -16.92 -20.48
N GLY A 172 -3.60 -16.67 -20.02
CA GLY A 172 -2.40 -16.78 -20.84
C GLY A 172 -2.27 -15.71 -21.94
N SER A 173 -3.16 -14.72 -21.95
CA SER A 173 -3.17 -13.62 -22.91
C SER A 173 -3.56 -12.30 -22.25
N PHE A 174 -2.98 -11.19 -22.72
CA PHE A 174 -3.43 -9.85 -22.33
C PHE A 174 -4.68 -9.49 -23.17
N SER A 175 -5.87 -9.62 -22.59
CA SER A 175 -7.11 -9.13 -23.18
C SER A 175 -7.51 -7.81 -22.51
N LEU A 176 -7.61 -6.74 -23.29
CA LEU A 176 -8.05 -5.42 -22.81
C LEU A 176 -9.59 -5.27 -22.79
N GLY A 177 -10.33 -6.37 -23.04
CA GLY A 177 -11.78 -6.34 -23.23
C GLY A 177 -12.62 -7.16 -22.24
N GLU A 178 -12.06 -7.67 -21.14
CA GLU A 178 -12.79 -8.36 -20.07
C GLU A 178 -12.78 -7.59 -18.77
#